data_a254487a25fd92431abdfdbef47d8e74
#
_entry.id   a254487a25fd92431abdfdbef47d8e74
#
_cell.length_a   1.000
_cell.length_b   1.000
_cell.length_c   1.000
_cell.angle_alpha   90.00
_cell.angle_beta   90.00
_cell.angle_gamma   90.00
#
_symmetry.space_group_name_H-M   'P 1'
#
loop_
_entity.id
_entity.type
_entity.pdbx_description
1 polymer ?
#
loop_
_entity_poly.entity_id
_entity_poly.type
_entity_poly.pdbx_seq_one_letter_code
_entity_poly.pdbx_strand_id
1 'polypeptide(L)'
;MSTILDRIIGLLKWPAAVWALWSVPAFFQSLEYFDFKTLKFVALFGGFFLFFVARTSMEASIRTSMQIIAHELTHSFFAVLTFHKVKHIRIEEDNSGGSMGFEGEGNWLIIIAPYFFPLFCFFFMVGVGIYMKFAALNWIVSAVFGYFIGYHVDTV
;
A
#
# COMPACT_ATOMS: atom_id res chain seq x y z
N MET A 1 -22.83 -8.73 -10.69
CA MET A 1 -22.00 -7.59 -11.18
C MET A 1 -20.51 -7.92 -11.05
N SER A 2 -20.05 -8.50 -9.94
CA SER A 2 -18.66 -8.94 -9.73
C SER A 2 -18.13 -9.86 -10.84
N THR A 3 -18.88 -10.90 -11.24
CA THR A 3 -18.43 -11.89 -12.24
C THR A 3 -18.08 -11.30 -13.61
N ILE A 4 -18.82 -10.27 -14.07
CA ILE A 4 -18.51 -9.59 -15.34
C ILE A 4 -17.25 -8.74 -15.16
N LEU A 5 -17.14 -8.02 -14.07
CA LEU A 5 -15.99 -7.20 -13.74
C LEU A 5 -14.72 -8.06 -13.58
N ASP A 6 -14.82 -9.23 -12.95
CA ASP A 6 -13.70 -10.16 -12.79
C ASP A 6 -13.17 -10.65 -14.15
N ARG A 7 -14.06 -10.91 -15.10
CA ARG A 7 -13.66 -11.26 -16.47
C ARG A 7 -12.93 -10.13 -17.16
N ILE A 8 -13.45 -8.88 -17.04
CA ILE A 8 -12.79 -7.70 -17.60
C ILE A 8 -11.43 -7.50 -16.99
N ILE A 9 -11.32 -7.55 -15.65
CA ILE A 9 -10.05 -7.44 -14.93
C ILE A 9 -9.10 -8.57 -15.36
N GLY A 10 -9.61 -9.79 -15.55
CA GLY A 10 -8.82 -10.92 -16.04
C GLY A 10 -8.18 -10.65 -17.41
N LEU A 11 -8.93 -10.04 -18.34
CA LEU A 11 -8.41 -9.66 -19.65
C LEU A 11 -7.37 -8.54 -19.58
N LEU A 12 -7.50 -7.62 -18.62
CA LEU A 12 -6.59 -6.49 -18.46
C LEU A 12 -5.23 -6.86 -17.84
N LYS A 13 -5.06 -8.08 -17.33
CA LYS A 13 -3.83 -8.53 -16.68
C LYS A 13 -2.59 -8.33 -17.56
N TRP A 14 -2.64 -8.78 -18.79
CA TRP A 14 -1.49 -8.70 -19.71
C TRP A 14 -1.23 -7.27 -20.21
N PRO A 15 -2.23 -6.53 -20.69
CA PRO A 15 -2.05 -5.10 -21.00
C PRO A 15 -1.47 -4.30 -19.84
N ALA A 16 -1.93 -4.54 -18.59
CA ALA A 16 -1.40 -3.87 -17.41
C ALA A 16 0.08 -4.22 -17.15
N ALA A 17 0.47 -5.49 -17.29
CA ALA A 17 1.85 -5.91 -17.14
C ALA A 17 2.77 -5.28 -18.21
N VAL A 18 2.34 -5.24 -19.45
CA VAL A 18 3.08 -4.59 -20.55
C VAL A 18 3.21 -3.10 -20.27
N TRP A 19 2.14 -2.42 -19.86
CA TRP A 19 2.16 -1.00 -19.52
C TRP A 19 3.09 -0.70 -18.34
N ALA A 20 3.06 -1.54 -17.30
CA ALA A 20 3.97 -1.41 -16.15
C ALA A 20 5.44 -1.50 -16.58
N LEU A 21 5.79 -2.48 -17.43
CA LEU A 21 7.15 -2.60 -17.97
C LEU A 21 7.53 -1.38 -18.84
N TRP A 22 6.59 -0.89 -19.66
CA TRP A 22 6.82 0.29 -20.50
C TRP A 22 7.04 1.56 -19.68
N SER A 23 6.46 1.65 -18.50
CA SER A 23 6.61 2.82 -17.61
C SER A 23 7.96 2.88 -16.86
N VAL A 24 8.72 1.77 -16.83
CA VAL A 24 10.00 1.71 -16.11
C VAL A 24 11.01 2.79 -16.54
N PRO A 25 11.27 3.04 -17.83
CA PRO A 25 12.17 4.13 -18.24
C PRO A 25 11.70 5.50 -17.79
N ALA A 26 10.38 5.78 -17.89
CA ALA A 26 9.80 7.04 -17.45
C ALA A 26 9.94 7.24 -15.93
N PHE A 27 9.83 6.17 -15.15
CA PHE A 27 10.10 6.20 -13.71
C PHE A 27 11.55 6.64 -13.44
N PHE A 28 12.54 6.04 -14.08
CA PHE A 28 13.94 6.43 -13.89
C PHE A 28 14.20 7.88 -14.33
N GLN A 29 13.63 8.32 -15.45
CA GLN A 29 13.71 9.73 -15.88
C GLN A 29 13.10 10.68 -14.85
N SER A 30 12.00 10.28 -14.18
CA SER A 30 11.38 11.13 -13.17
C SER A 30 12.27 11.38 -11.96
N LEU A 31 13.24 10.49 -11.67
CA LEU A 31 14.19 10.68 -10.57
C LEU A 31 15.12 11.88 -10.78
N GLU A 32 15.35 12.31 -12.02
CA GLU A 32 16.17 13.48 -12.35
C GLU A 32 15.53 14.80 -11.85
N TYR A 33 14.20 14.82 -11.70
CA TYR A 33 13.45 15.98 -11.21
C TYR A 33 13.40 16.07 -9.68
N PHE A 34 13.93 15.06 -8.96
CA PHE A 34 13.95 15.11 -7.50
C PHE A 34 15.10 15.96 -6.98
N ASP A 35 14.76 17.02 -6.25
CA ASP A 35 15.75 17.78 -5.50
C ASP A 35 16.05 17.11 -4.16
N PHE A 36 17.06 16.24 -4.17
CA PHE A 36 17.53 15.47 -3.02
C PHE A 36 18.02 16.34 -1.82
N LYS A 37 18.26 17.64 -2.05
CA LYS A 37 18.77 18.57 -1.04
C LYS A 37 17.65 19.28 -0.29
N THR A 38 16.40 19.18 -0.73
CA THR A 38 15.30 19.83 -0.03
C THR A 38 15.06 19.21 1.34
N LEU A 39 14.71 20.03 2.34
CA LEU A 39 14.34 19.55 3.67
C LEU A 39 13.20 18.53 3.63
N LYS A 40 12.25 18.67 2.69
CA LYS A 40 11.14 17.73 2.51
C LYS A 40 11.63 16.34 2.10
N PHE A 41 12.62 16.30 1.21
CA PHE A 41 13.20 15.03 0.75
C PHE A 41 14.01 14.36 1.86
N VAL A 42 14.86 15.12 2.56
CA VAL A 42 15.60 14.63 3.73
C VAL A 42 14.65 14.11 4.81
N ALA A 43 13.55 14.82 5.06
CA ALA A 43 12.54 14.42 6.03
C ALA A 43 11.81 13.13 5.61
N LEU A 44 11.55 12.93 4.31
CA LEU A 44 10.97 11.70 3.79
C LEU A 44 11.86 10.49 4.09
N PHE A 45 13.16 10.57 3.79
CA PHE A 45 14.10 9.50 4.13
C PHE A 45 14.27 9.35 5.64
N GLY A 46 14.30 10.46 6.38
CA GLY A 46 14.32 10.44 7.84
C GLY A 46 13.13 9.66 8.42
N GLY A 47 11.93 9.90 7.91
CA GLY A 47 10.73 9.16 8.28
C GLY A 47 10.80 7.68 7.92
N PHE A 48 11.29 7.35 6.73
CA PHE A 48 11.51 5.98 6.28
C PHE A 48 12.43 5.22 7.24
N PHE A 49 13.59 5.76 7.54
CA PHE A 49 14.54 5.12 8.47
C PHE A 49 14.03 5.11 9.90
N LEU A 50 13.29 6.15 10.34
CA LEU A 50 12.67 6.21 11.66
C LEU A 50 11.72 5.04 11.88
N PHE A 51 10.98 4.62 10.84
CA PHE A 51 10.14 3.42 10.91
C PHE A 51 10.96 2.19 11.32
N PHE A 52 12.09 1.93 10.67
CA PHE A 52 12.92 0.76 10.96
C PHE A 52 13.53 0.84 12.37
N VAL A 53 13.90 2.03 12.85
CA VAL A 53 14.33 2.22 14.23
C VAL A 53 13.19 1.93 15.22
N ALA A 54 12.00 2.49 14.99
CA ALA A 54 10.83 2.24 15.83
C ALA A 54 10.43 0.75 15.83
N ARG A 55 10.52 0.10 14.68
CA ARG A 55 10.25 -1.33 14.50
C ARG A 55 11.12 -2.22 15.41
N THR A 56 12.39 -1.85 15.65
CA THR A 56 13.27 -2.64 16.54
C THR A 56 12.81 -2.64 17.99
N SER A 57 12.05 -1.63 18.39
CA SER A 57 11.50 -1.48 19.75
C SER A 57 10.12 -2.12 19.90
N MET A 58 9.51 -2.60 18.80
CA MET A 58 8.21 -3.24 18.84
C MET A 58 8.32 -4.71 19.22
N GLU A 59 7.40 -5.19 20.05
CA GLU A 59 7.25 -6.60 20.34
C GLU A 59 6.96 -7.40 19.05
N ALA A 60 7.59 -8.56 18.90
CA ALA A 60 7.49 -9.38 17.70
C ALA A 60 6.03 -9.76 17.37
N SER A 61 5.24 -10.10 18.37
CA SER A 61 3.82 -10.42 18.22
C SER A 61 3.02 -9.27 17.63
N ILE A 62 3.16 -8.06 18.18
CA ILE A 62 2.47 -6.86 17.70
C ILE A 62 2.86 -6.56 16.26
N ARG A 63 4.16 -6.63 15.95
CA ARG A 63 4.69 -6.38 14.62
C ARG A 63 4.08 -7.34 13.59
N THR A 64 4.10 -8.65 13.87
CA THR A 64 3.54 -9.67 12.98
C THR A 64 2.04 -9.47 12.78
N SER A 65 1.28 -9.20 13.86
CA SER A 65 -0.14 -8.91 13.76
C SER A 65 -0.43 -7.69 12.88
N MET A 66 0.35 -6.61 13.01
CA MET A 66 0.18 -5.41 12.18
C MET A 66 0.46 -5.68 10.70
N GLN A 67 1.47 -6.50 10.39
CA GLN A 67 1.78 -6.91 9.02
C GLN A 67 0.64 -7.72 8.42
N ILE A 68 0.13 -8.72 9.15
CA ILE A 68 -1.00 -9.55 8.72
C ILE A 68 -2.25 -8.69 8.48
N ILE A 69 -2.58 -7.79 9.43
CA ILE A 69 -3.73 -6.89 9.28
C ILE A 69 -3.60 -6.03 8.02
N ALA A 70 -2.45 -5.43 7.79
CA ALA A 70 -2.22 -4.60 6.61
C ALA A 70 -2.41 -5.38 5.31
N HIS A 71 -1.92 -6.62 5.27
CA HIS A 71 -2.04 -7.52 4.14
C HIS A 71 -3.52 -7.85 3.86
N GLU A 72 -4.25 -8.35 4.86
CA GLU A 72 -5.66 -8.73 4.73
C GLU A 72 -6.59 -7.54 4.45
N LEU A 73 -6.28 -6.36 5.03
CA LEU A 73 -7.01 -5.13 4.72
C LEU A 73 -6.82 -4.69 3.27
N THR A 74 -5.64 -4.91 2.69
CA THR A 74 -5.38 -4.58 1.29
C THR A 74 -6.18 -5.50 0.36
N HIS A 75 -6.23 -6.81 0.63
CA HIS A 75 -7.12 -7.72 -0.07
C HIS A 75 -8.58 -7.27 0.03
N SER A 76 -9.03 -6.92 1.24
CA SER A 76 -10.41 -6.48 1.50
C SER A 76 -10.76 -5.19 0.76
N PHE A 77 -9.83 -4.23 0.71
CA PHE A 77 -10.02 -2.98 -0.02
C PHE A 77 -10.26 -3.25 -1.51
N PHE A 78 -9.44 -4.09 -2.13
CA PHE A 78 -9.61 -4.44 -3.54
C PHE A 78 -10.83 -5.33 -3.79
N ALA A 79 -11.22 -6.20 -2.86
CA ALA A 79 -12.46 -6.94 -2.94
C ALA A 79 -13.67 -5.98 -2.99
N VAL A 80 -13.74 -5.02 -2.08
CA VAL A 80 -14.80 -3.99 -2.08
C VAL A 80 -14.77 -3.15 -3.34
N LEU A 81 -13.59 -2.71 -3.78
CA LEU A 81 -13.42 -1.90 -4.99
C LEU A 81 -13.91 -2.64 -6.26
N THR A 82 -13.80 -3.96 -6.28
CA THR A 82 -14.27 -4.83 -7.36
C THR A 82 -15.66 -5.44 -7.10
N PHE A 83 -16.42 -4.83 -6.16
CA PHE A 83 -17.80 -5.18 -5.80
C PHE A 83 -17.99 -6.61 -5.25
N HIS A 84 -16.97 -7.13 -4.58
CA HIS A 84 -17.09 -8.35 -3.79
C HIS A 84 -17.48 -8.01 -2.36
N LYS A 85 -18.36 -8.80 -1.78
CA LYS A 85 -18.74 -8.66 -0.39
C LYS A 85 -17.74 -9.39 0.50
N VAL A 86 -17.01 -8.64 1.31
CA VAL A 86 -16.10 -9.20 2.32
C VAL A 86 -16.91 -9.87 3.42
N LYS A 87 -16.56 -11.09 3.76
CA LYS A 87 -17.24 -11.91 4.78
C LYS A 87 -16.55 -11.83 6.13
N HIS A 88 -15.24 -11.96 6.14
CA HIS A 88 -14.43 -11.93 7.35
C HIS A 88 -12.99 -11.54 7.04
N ILE A 89 -12.32 -11.04 8.06
CA ILE A 89 -10.87 -10.90 8.16
C ILE A 89 -10.50 -11.58 9.47
N ARG A 90 -9.55 -12.49 9.45
CA ARG A 90 -9.09 -13.24 10.62
C ARG A 90 -7.58 -13.18 10.70
N ILE A 91 -7.07 -13.17 11.91
CA ILE A 91 -5.66 -13.38 12.24
C ILE A 91 -5.63 -14.67 13.03
N GLU A 92 -4.70 -15.55 12.71
CA GLU A 92 -4.49 -16.78 13.49
C GLU A 92 -4.00 -16.42 14.89
N GLU A 93 -4.46 -17.18 15.91
CA GLU A 93 -4.16 -16.87 17.31
C GLU A 93 -2.66 -16.91 17.63
N ASP A 94 -1.90 -17.72 16.91
CA ASP A 94 -0.45 -17.84 17.02
C ASP A 94 0.32 -16.83 16.15
N ASN A 95 -0.39 -15.92 15.48
CA ASN A 95 0.17 -14.97 14.50
C ASN A 95 0.94 -15.64 13.35
N SER A 96 0.63 -16.90 13.01
CA SER A 96 1.27 -17.61 11.88
C SER A 96 0.78 -17.12 10.52
N GLY A 97 -0.36 -16.42 10.47
CA GLY A 97 -0.94 -15.90 9.25
C GLY A 97 -2.28 -15.21 9.47
N GLY A 98 -2.90 -14.84 8.37
CA GLY A 98 -4.24 -14.29 8.32
C GLY A 98 -5.03 -14.81 7.13
N SER A 99 -6.32 -14.54 7.13
CA SER A 99 -7.18 -14.86 6.01
C SER A 99 -8.30 -13.84 5.84
N MET A 100 -8.58 -13.50 4.60
CA MET A 100 -9.72 -12.69 4.20
C MET A 100 -10.64 -13.50 3.30
N GLY A 101 -11.92 -13.58 3.65
CA GLY A 101 -12.93 -14.23 2.84
C GLY A 101 -13.87 -13.23 2.17
N PHE A 102 -14.25 -13.51 0.93
CA PHE A 102 -15.21 -12.71 0.19
C PHE A 102 -16.16 -13.60 -0.63
N GLU A 103 -17.23 -13.01 -1.18
CA GLU A 103 -18.20 -13.74 -2.03
C GLU A 103 -17.74 -13.66 -3.50
N GLY A 104 -17.88 -14.82 -4.21
CA GLY A 104 -17.55 -14.93 -5.64
C GLY A 104 -16.18 -15.55 -5.89
N GLU A 105 -15.80 -15.63 -7.16
CA GLU A 105 -14.53 -16.25 -7.59
C GLU A 105 -13.33 -15.34 -7.36
N GLY A 106 -13.55 -14.02 -7.38
CA GLY A 106 -12.51 -13.02 -7.26
C GLY A 106 -11.70 -12.82 -8.54
N ASN A 107 -10.68 -12.00 -8.42
CA ASN A 107 -9.81 -11.66 -9.55
C ASN A 107 -8.35 -11.51 -9.10
N TRP A 108 -7.43 -11.51 -10.08
CA TRP A 108 -6.00 -11.43 -9.83
C TRP A 108 -5.59 -10.14 -9.09
N LEU A 109 -6.34 -9.05 -9.28
CA LEU A 109 -6.03 -7.76 -8.65
C LEU A 109 -6.21 -7.84 -7.13
N ILE A 110 -7.27 -8.54 -6.65
CA ILE A 110 -7.46 -8.82 -5.23
C ILE A 110 -6.27 -9.62 -4.69
N ILE A 111 -5.82 -10.64 -5.45
CA ILE A 111 -4.78 -11.58 -5.00
C ILE A 111 -3.41 -10.90 -4.88
N ILE A 112 -3.03 -10.06 -5.85
CA ILE A 112 -1.70 -9.47 -5.86
C ILE A 112 -1.61 -8.10 -5.17
N ALA A 113 -2.76 -7.51 -4.83
CA ALA A 113 -2.81 -6.15 -4.28
C ALA A 113 -1.85 -5.89 -3.11
N PRO A 114 -1.73 -6.74 -2.08
CA PRO A 114 -0.84 -6.47 -0.96
C PRO A 114 0.63 -6.33 -1.35
N TYR A 115 1.06 -6.97 -2.43
CA TYR A 115 2.46 -7.00 -2.86
C TYR A 115 2.89 -5.73 -3.61
N PHE A 116 1.95 -4.91 -4.08
CA PHE A 116 2.28 -3.71 -4.85
C PHE A 116 1.56 -2.45 -4.37
N PHE A 117 0.45 -2.58 -3.65
CA PHE A 117 -0.38 -1.44 -3.29
C PHE A 117 -0.16 -1.00 -1.84
N PRO A 118 0.47 0.16 -1.62
CA PRO A 118 0.75 0.68 -0.29
C PRO A 118 -0.50 1.32 0.32
N LEU A 119 -1.43 0.50 0.84
CA LEU A 119 -2.76 0.93 1.28
C LEU A 119 -2.73 2.13 2.24
N PHE A 120 -1.85 2.10 3.24
CA PHE A 120 -1.75 3.19 4.21
C PHE A 120 -1.14 4.45 3.61
N CYS A 121 -0.16 4.32 2.70
CA CYS A 121 0.36 5.45 1.93
C CYS A 121 -0.74 6.08 1.07
N PHE A 122 -1.59 5.27 0.44
CA PHE A 122 -2.70 5.76 -0.37
C PHE A 122 -3.67 6.59 0.47
N PHE A 123 -4.17 6.08 1.58
CA PHE A 123 -5.07 6.82 2.45
C PHE A 123 -4.43 8.07 3.04
N PHE A 124 -3.16 7.98 3.42
CA PHE A 124 -2.41 9.14 3.86
C PHE A 124 -2.34 10.22 2.76
N MET A 125 -2.02 9.83 1.52
CA MET A 125 -1.97 10.77 0.39
C MET A 125 -3.33 11.40 0.06
N VAL A 126 -4.42 10.65 0.19
CA VAL A 126 -5.79 11.20 0.08
C VAL A 126 -6.02 12.25 1.16
N GLY A 127 -5.66 11.95 2.41
CA GLY A 127 -5.74 12.90 3.53
C GLY A 127 -4.88 14.14 3.31
N VAL A 128 -3.65 13.97 2.83
CA VAL A 128 -2.75 15.07 2.46
C VAL A 128 -3.34 15.92 1.33
N GLY A 129 -3.94 15.30 0.31
CA GLY A 129 -4.59 16.02 -0.78
C GLY A 129 -5.74 16.92 -0.30
N ILE A 130 -6.48 16.48 0.71
CA ILE A 130 -7.49 17.30 1.37
C ILE A 130 -6.83 18.42 2.19
N TYR A 131 -5.82 18.08 2.98
CA TYR A 131 -5.08 19.04 3.81
C TYR A 131 -4.44 20.17 3.00
N MET A 132 -3.87 19.87 1.83
CA MET A 132 -3.23 20.84 0.94
C MET A 132 -4.18 21.92 0.39
N LYS A 133 -5.51 21.71 0.48
CA LYS A 133 -6.47 22.77 0.18
C LYS A 133 -6.49 23.88 1.25
N PHE A 134 -5.97 23.59 2.43
CA PHE A 134 -5.97 24.50 3.57
C PHE A 134 -4.57 24.93 4.03
N ALA A 135 -3.54 24.14 3.72
CA ALA A 135 -2.17 24.38 4.15
C ALA A 135 -1.15 23.85 3.13
N ALA A 136 0.05 24.46 3.12
CA ALA A 136 1.13 23.98 2.26
C ALA A 136 1.78 22.70 2.79
N LEU A 137 2.25 21.87 1.86
CA LEU A 137 3.05 20.67 2.19
C LEU A 137 4.32 21.09 2.96
N ASN A 138 4.51 20.52 4.13
CA ASN A 138 5.66 20.78 4.98
C ASN A 138 6.53 19.53 5.18
N TRP A 139 7.70 19.70 5.80
CA TRP A 139 8.63 18.59 6.04
C TRP A 139 8.08 17.50 6.97
N ILE A 140 7.16 17.83 7.91
CA ILE A 140 6.53 16.87 8.82
C ILE A 140 5.67 15.89 8.03
N VAL A 141 4.85 16.40 7.10
CA VAL A 141 4.03 15.55 6.21
C VAL A 141 4.91 14.63 5.38
N SER A 142 6.05 15.13 4.89
CA SER A 142 7.02 14.30 4.15
C SER A 142 7.63 13.21 5.04
N ALA A 143 7.98 13.50 6.27
CA ALA A 143 8.50 12.53 7.22
C ALA A 143 7.47 11.44 7.55
N VAL A 144 6.21 11.82 7.81
CA VAL A 144 5.12 10.86 8.05
C VAL A 144 4.87 9.98 6.83
N PHE A 145 4.93 10.54 5.62
CA PHE A 145 4.82 9.77 4.39
C PHE A 145 5.96 8.76 4.24
N GLY A 146 7.19 9.18 4.51
CA GLY A 146 8.35 8.28 4.54
C GLY A 146 8.17 7.12 5.53
N TYR A 147 7.63 7.40 6.71
CA TYR A 147 7.33 6.38 7.73
C TYR A 147 6.33 5.33 7.20
N PHE A 148 5.26 5.75 6.52
CA PHE A 148 4.31 4.82 5.90
C PHE A 148 4.90 4.01 4.74
N ILE A 149 5.84 4.60 3.96
CA ILE A 149 6.59 3.84 2.95
C ILE A 149 7.43 2.75 3.62
N GLY A 150 8.14 3.08 4.72
CA GLY A 150 8.90 2.11 5.50
C GLY A 150 8.02 0.97 6.01
N TYR A 151 6.83 1.29 6.53
CA TYR A 151 5.84 0.31 6.96
C TYR A 151 5.39 -0.60 5.80
N HIS A 152 5.10 -0.03 4.63
CA HIS A 152 4.71 -0.84 3.47
C HIS A 152 5.82 -1.80 3.03
N VAL A 153 7.06 -1.34 2.97
CA VAL A 153 8.22 -2.18 2.62
C VAL A 153 8.41 -3.34 3.60
N ASP A 154 8.07 -3.13 4.88
CA ASP A 154 8.15 -4.18 5.92
C ASP A 154 6.99 -5.19 5.83
N THR A 155 5.87 -4.84 5.18
CA THR A 155 4.67 -5.70 5.07
C THR A 155 4.59 -6.51 3.78
N VAL A 156 5.45 -6.23 2.81
CA VAL A 156 5.56 -6.94 1.52
C VAL A 156 6.60 -8.03 1.59
#